data_b3a777e2231a962753fc3050e8804197
#
_entry.id   b3a777e2231a962753fc3050e8804197
#
_cell.length_a   1.000
_cell.length_b   1.000
_cell.length_c   1.000
_cell.angle_alpha   90.00
_cell.angle_beta   90.00
_cell.angle_gamma   90.00
#
_symmetry.space_group_name_H-M   'P 1'
#
loop_
_entity.id
_entity.type
_entity.pdbx_description
1 polymer ?
#
loop_
_entity_poly.entity_id
_entity_poly.type
_entity_poly.pdbx_seq_one_letter_code
_entity_poly.pdbx_strand_id
1 'polypeptide(L)'
;MLSPKRVKFRKMFKGRTRGLATRGNTVAFGHFGLQALEPGWVSNRQIEAARVALTRHIKRGGKVWIRIFPDKPITKKPAETRMGKGKGSPEAWVAVVKPGRVMFELEGVTPEIAKKAMALAAAKLGVKSKFVVREEAHTDAG
;
A
#
# COMPACT_ATOMS: atom_id res chain seq x y z
N MET A 1 -2.32 9.96 -10.93
CA MET A 1 -1.93 8.82 -10.10
C MET A 1 -0.59 9.05 -9.46
N LEU A 2 -0.33 8.34 -8.41
CA LEU A 2 0.92 8.49 -7.68
C LEU A 2 2.10 7.99 -8.52
N SER A 3 3.13 8.82 -8.60
CA SER A 3 4.39 8.43 -9.22
C SER A 3 5.48 9.35 -8.69
N PRO A 4 6.74 8.93 -8.74
CA PRO A 4 7.82 9.79 -8.26
C PRO A 4 8.02 11.00 -9.16
N LYS A 5 8.32 12.14 -8.57
CA LYS A 5 8.59 13.35 -9.32
C LYS A 5 9.94 13.27 -10.03
N ARG A 6 10.90 12.63 -9.39
CA ARG A 6 12.20 12.42 -9.99
C ARG A 6 12.53 10.96 -9.92
N VAL A 7 13.10 10.44 -10.98
CA VAL A 7 13.42 9.03 -11.06
C VAL A 7 14.88 8.89 -11.37
N LYS A 8 15.62 8.29 -10.47
CA LYS A 8 17.01 8.03 -10.68
C LYS A 8 17.18 7.00 -11.79
N PHE A 9 16.36 5.95 -11.75
CA PHE A 9 16.33 4.96 -12.81
C PHE A 9 14.91 4.80 -13.26
N ARG A 10 14.67 4.93 -14.54
CA ARG A 10 13.31 4.80 -15.08
C ARG A 10 12.87 3.36 -15.18
N LYS A 11 13.82 2.46 -15.25
CA LYS A 11 13.52 1.03 -15.35
C LYS A 11 14.36 0.27 -14.35
N MET A 12 13.76 -0.72 -13.77
CA MET A 12 14.44 -1.57 -12.80
C MET A 12 14.11 -3.02 -13.09
N PHE A 13 15.05 -3.91 -12.77
CA PHE A 13 14.79 -5.32 -12.93
C PHE A 13 13.88 -5.80 -11.82
N LYS A 14 13.11 -6.83 -12.13
CA LYS A 14 12.31 -7.46 -11.10
C LYS A 14 13.22 -8.11 -10.10
N GLY A 15 12.94 -7.93 -8.85
CA GLY A 15 13.65 -8.59 -7.78
C GLY A 15 12.72 -9.48 -6.99
N ARG A 16 13.27 -10.25 -6.11
CA ARG A 16 12.47 -11.04 -5.18
C ARG A 16 12.16 -10.20 -3.97
N THR A 17 10.92 -10.23 -3.57
CA THR A 17 10.52 -9.55 -2.36
C THR A 17 10.69 -10.51 -1.20
N ARG A 18 11.68 -10.26 -0.35
CA ARG A 18 11.99 -11.15 0.75
C ARG A 18 12.05 -10.40 2.06
N GLY A 19 11.95 -11.13 3.12
CA GLY A 19 12.12 -10.62 4.46
C GLY A 19 10.86 -10.00 5.02
N LEU A 20 10.97 -9.48 6.21
CA LEU A 20 9.88 -8.83 6.90
C LEU A 20 10.14 -7.35 6.92
N ALA A 21 9.08 -6.58 7.03
CA ALA A 21 9.23 -5.14 7.18
C ALA A 21 9.85 -4.84 8.53
N THR A 22 10.93 -4.07 8.53
CA THR A 22 11.55 -3.61 9.76
C THR A 22 11.17 -2.18 10.08
N ARG A 23 10.67 -1.47 9.08
CA ARG A 23 10.18 -0.11 9.25
C ARG A 23 8.77 -0.06 8.73
N GLY A 24 7.96 0.81 9.27
CA GLY A 24 6.58 0.94 8.83
C GLY A 24 5.73 -0.27 9.19
N ASN A 25 6.11 -1.02 10.23
CA ASN A 25 5.38 -2.21 10.63
C ASN A 25 4.44 -1.97 11.81
N THR A 26 4.28 -0.74 12.24
CA THR A 26 3.35 -0.40 13.32
C THR A 26 2.48 0.75 12.90
N VAL A 27 1.29 0.84 13.50
CA VAL A 27 0.40 1.97 13.31
C VAL A 27 1.00 3.16 14.06
N ALA A 28 1.39 4.20 13.36
CA ALA A 28 2.13 5.31 13.93
C ALA A 28 1.38 6.64 13.90
N PHE A 29 0.55 6.87 12.89
CA PHE A 29 -0.12 8.15 12.73
C PHE A 29 -1.59 8.12 13.16
N GLY A 30 -2.27 7.04 12.90
CA GLY A 30 -3.68 6.91 13.22
C GLY A 30 -3.94 5.94 14.35
N HIS A 31 -5.18 5.48 14.46
CA HIS A 31 -5.57 4.49 15.45
C HIS A 31 -5.72 3.11 14.85
N PHE A 32 -5.97 3.03 13.56
CA PHE A 32 -6.24 1.78 12.85
C PHE A 32 -5.35 1.68 11.63
N GLY A 33 -5.06 0.49 11.22
CA GLY A 33 -4.22 0.28 10.05
C GLY A 33 -4.59 -0.96 9.26
N LEU A 34 -4.05 -1.04 8.05
CA LEU A 34 -4.16 -2.21 7.21
C LEU A 34 -2.74 -2.70 6.98
N GLN A 35 -2.44 -3.88 7.50
CA GLN A 35 -1.10 -4.44 7.49
C GLN A 35 -0.99 -5.60 6.54
N ALA A 36 0.05 -5.60 5.72
CA ALA A 36 0.28 -6.69 4.77
C ALA A 36 0.67 -7.97 5.48
N LEU A 37 0.14 -9.08 5.02
CA LEU A 37 0.45 -10.41 5.55
C LEU A 37 1.39 -11.19 4.66
N GLU A 38 1.57 -10.74 3.44
CA GLU A 38 2.43 -11.43 2.48
C GLU A 38 3.22 -10.41 1.66
N PRO A 39 4.31 -10.81 1.02
CA PRO A 39 5.03 -9.90 0.15
C PRO A 39 4.28 -9.73 -1.16
N GLY A 40 4.48 -8.60 -1.78
CA GLY A 40 3.89 -8.37 -3.10
C GLY A 40 4.10 -6.95 -3.58
N TRP A 41 3.57 -6.69 -4.74
CA TRP A 41 3.61 -5.38 -5.34
C TRP A 41 2.21 -4.78 -5.32
N VAL A 42 2.12 -3.54 -4.92
CA VAL A 42 0.86 -2.81 -4.96
C VAL A 42 1.04 -1.67 -5.95
N SER A 43 0.26 -1.68 -7.00
CA SER A 43 0.40 -0.68 -8.05
C SER A 43 -0.19 0.65 -7.64
N ASN A 44 0.22 1.71 -8.31
CA ASN A 44 -0.34 3.04 -8.06
C ASN A 44 -1.85 3.05 -8.28
N ARG A 45 -2.36 2.24 -9.21
CA ARG A 45 -3.81 2.15 -9.44
C ARG A 45 -4.51 1.46 -8.28
N GLN A 46 -3.89 0.42 -7.73
CA GLN A 46 -4.45 -0.27 -6.57
C GLN A 46 -4.46 0.64 -5.35
N ILE A 47 -3.39 1.39 -5.14
CA ILE A 47 -3.30 2.33 -4.03
C ILE A 47 -4.42 3.38 -4.14
N GLU A 48 -4.62 3.91 -5.32
CA GLU A 48 -5.65 4.92 -5.54
C GLU A 48 -7.06 4.32 -5.36
N ALA A 49 -7.28 3.13 -5.88
CA ALA A 49 -8.58 2.47 -5.72
C ALA A 49 -8.87 2.18 -4.25
N ALA A 50 -7.87 1.74 -3.50
CA ALA A 50 -8.03 1.47 -2.08
C ALA A 50 -8.33 2.76 -1.31
N ARG A 51 -7.61 3.84 -1.63
CA ARG A 51 -7.84 5.14 -1.00
C ARG A 51 -9.27 5.63 -1.25
N VAL A 52 -9.74 5.51 -2.48
CA VAL A 52 -11.10 5.95 -2.83
C VAL A 52 -12.14 5.12 -2.08
N ALA A 53 -11.97 3.80 -2.05
CA ALA A 53 -12.91 2.93 -1.35
C ALA A 53 -12.97 3.27 0.14
N LEU A 54 -11.80 3.52 0.73
CA LEU A 54 -11.69 3.84 2.13
C LEU A 54 -12.35 5.19 2.45
N THR A 55 -12.01 6.22 1.67
CA THR A 55 -12.54 7.56 1.91
C THR A 55 -14.05 7.64 1.66
N ARG A 56 -14.56 6.91 0.70
CA ARG A 56 -16.01 6.89 0.47
C ARG A 56 -16.75 6.30 1.66
N HIS A 57 -16.19 5.27 2.26
CA HIS A 57 -16.88 4.62 3.38
C HIS A 57 -16.89 5.50 4.64
N ILE A 58 -15.77 6.16 4.93
CA ILE A 58 -15.69 7.01 6.10
C ILE A 58 -16.25 8.41 5.85
N LYS A 59 -16.48 8.74 4.61
CA LYS A 59 -17.01 10.03 4.17
C LYS A 59 -16.14 11.17 4.70
N ARG A 60 -16.69 12.07 5.48
CA ARG A 60 -15.92 13.20 5.97
C ARG A 60 -15.44 13.03 7.39
N GLY A 61 -15.71 11.89 7.95
CA GLY A 61 -15.52 11.71 9.37
C GLY A 61 -14.14 11.33 9.83
N GLY A 62 -13.21 11.08 8.96
CA GLY A 62 -11.93 10.57 9.40
C GLY A 62 -10.78 11.12 8.62
N LYS A 63 -9.59 10.70 9.02
CA LYS A 63 -8.35 11.07 8.36
C LYS A 63 -7.61 9.80 7.93
N VAL A 64 -7.03 9.84 6.75
CA VAL A 64 -6.38 8.70 6.13
C VAL A 64 -4.92 9.01 5.86
N TRP A 65 -4.04 8.09 6.14
CA TRP A 65 -2.65 8.18 5.74
C TRP A 65 -2.32 7.01 4.84
N ILE A 66 -1.66 7.29 3.73
CA ILE A 66 -1.14 6.25 2.84
C ILE A 66 0.33 6.12 3.16
N ARG A 67 0.75 4.96 3.62
CA ARG A 67 2.10 4.75 4.10
C ARG A 67 3.01 4.01 3.13
N ILE A 68 2.54 3.75 1.93
CA ILE A 68 3.34 3.15 0.87
C ILE A 68 3.34 4.08 -0.33
N PHE A 69 4.41 4.04 -1.08
CA PHE A 69 4.52 4.88 -2.27
C PHE A 69 5.01 4.04 -3.44
N PRO A 70 4.41 4.21 -4.61
CA PRO A 70 4.78 3.41 -5.78
C PRO A 70 6.02 3.99 -6.45
N ASP A 71 7.18 3.59 -5.97
CA ASP A 71 8.45 4.12 -6.46
C ASP A 71 9.22 3.18 -7.39
N LYS A 72 8.74 1.97 -7.58
CA LYS A 72 9.41 1.02 -8.45
C LYS A 72 8.73 0.99 -9.81
N PRO A 73 9.44 1.32 -10.90
CA PRO A 73 8.85 1.23 -12.22
C PRO A 73 8.83 -0.21 -12.70
N ILE A 74 7.76 -0.60 -13.35
CA ILE A 74 7.68 -1.89 -14.01
C ILE A 74 7.34 -1.67 -15.48
N THR A 75 7.87 -2.54 -16.31
CA THR A 75 7.60 -2.50 -17.73
C THR A 75 6.81 -3.73 -18.12
N LYS A 76 5.86 -3.54 -19.02
CA LYS A 76 5.09 -4.63 -19.52
C LYS A 76 5.55 -4.88 -20.93
N LYS A 77 5.91 -6.11 -21.23
CA LYS A 77 6.35 -6.45 -22.56
C LYS A 77 5.14 -6.50 -23.47
N PRO A 78 5.06 -5.69 -24.48
CA PRO A 78 3.93 -5.73 -25.38
C PRO A 78 3.88 -7.08 -26.11
N ALA A 79 2.69 -7.55 -26.35
CA ALA A 79 2.53 -8.81 -27.04
C ALA A 79 3.18 -8.82 -28.40
N GLU A 80 3.26 -7.67 -29.01
CA GLU A 80 3.87 -7.54 -30.30
C GLU A 80 5.28 -7.24 -30.32
N THR A 81 5.96 -7.22 -29.22
CA THR A 81 7.38 -6.89 -29.20
C THR A 81 8.11 -8.02 -29.82
N ARG A 82 8.49 -7.85 -31.04
CA ARG A 82 9.13 -8.88 -31.66
C ARG A 82 10.55 -8.84 -31.53
N MET A 83 11.12 -7.76 -31.52
CA MET A 83 12.53 -7.63 -31.63
C MET A 83 13.27 -7.57 -30.36
N GLY A 84 12.64 -7.57 -29.28
CA GLY A 84 13.33 -7.62 -28.02
C GLY A 84 14.39 -6.56 -27.79
N LYS A 85 14.17 -5.38 -28.24
CA LYS A 85 15.15 -4.37 -28.09
C LYS A 85 15.07 -3.74 -26.73
N GLY A 86 15.45 -4.43 -25.73
CA GLY A 86 15.46 -3.89 -24.39
C GLY A 86 14.08 -3.75 -23.80
N LYS A 87 14.01 -3.12 -22.65
CA LYS A 87 12.75 -2.93 -21.98
C LYS A 87 11.96 -1.79 -22.57
N GLY A 88 10.67 -1.94 -22.64
CA GLY A 88 9.81 -0.86 -23.06
C GLY A 88 9.77 0.25 -22.02
N SER A 89 8.96 1.26 -22.25
CA SER A 89 8.77 2.33 -21.28
C SER A 89 8.07 1.81 -20.03
N PRO A 90 8.30 2.41 -18.87
CA PRO A 90 7.57 2.00 -17.69
C PRO A 90 6.07 2.18 -17.90
N GLU A 91 5.30 1.14 -17.65
CA GLU A 91 3.86 1.21 -17.79
C GLU A 91 3.16 1.43 -16.47
N ALA A 92 3.82 1.13 -15.40
CA ALA A 92 3.22 1.25 -14.08
C ALA A 92 4.29 1.47 -13.03
N TRP A 93 3.84 1.96 -11.90
CA TRP A 93 4.68 2.15 -10.74
C TRP A 93 4.08 1.32 -9.63
N VAL A 94 4.92 0.64 -8.88
CA VAL A 94 4.45 -0.19 -7.78
C VAL A 94 5.22 0.10 -6.50
N ALA A 95 4.55 -0.13 -5.38
CA ALA A 95 5.19 -0.16 -4.08
C ALA A 95 5.54 -1.60 -3.79
N VAL A 96 6.77 -1.86 -3.37
CA VAL A 96 7.18 -3.18 -2.96
C VAL A 96 6.84 -3.31 -1.48
N VAL A 97 6.00 -4.26 -1.16
CA VAL A 97 5.47 -4.43 0.19
C VAL A 97 5.99 -5.73 0.77
N LYS A 98 6.47 -5.68 2.00
CA LYS A 98 6.92 -6.85 2.73
C LYS A 98 5.91 -7.21 3.81
N PRO A 99 5.85 -8.47 4.23
CA PRO A 99 4.95 -8.84 5.32
C PRO A 99 5.20 -7.98 6.56
N GLY A 100 4.15 -7.50 7.17
CA GLY A 100 4.23 -6.64 8.35
C GLY A 100 4.08 -5.16 8.05
N ARG A 101 4.21 -4.76 6.77
CA ARG A 101 4.12 -3.35 6.42
C ARG A 101 2.70 -2.83 6.61
N VAL A 102 2.56 -1.73 7.34
CA VAL A 102 1.28 -1.02 7.44
C VAL A 102 1.14 -0.14 6.21
N MET A 103 0.15 -0.43 5.41
CA MET A 103 -0.03 0.25 4.12
C MET A 103 -0.90 1.49 4.21
N PHE A 104 -1.94 1.43 5.04
CA PHE A 104 -2.85 2.54 5.23
C PHE A 104 -3.13 2.70 6.71
N GLU A 105 -3.41 3.92 7.13
CA GLU A 105 -3.83 4.20 8.51
C GLU A 105 -5.06 5.09 8.49
N LEU A 106 -5.81 5.05 9.55
CA LEU A 106 -7.09 5.72 9.65
C LEU A 106 -7.34 6.15 11.09
N GLU A 107 -7.94 7.30 11.28
CA GLU A 107 -8.41 7.72 12.60
C GLU A 107 -9.65 8.57 12.48
N GLY A 108 -10.29 8.83 13.61
CA GLY A 108 -11.47 9.70 13.62
C GLY A 108 -12.76 9.00 13.33
N VAL A 109 -12.78 7.67 13.38
CA VAL A 109 -14.00 6.88 13.16
C VAL A 109 -14.07 5.77 14.20
N THR A 110 -15.23 5.16 14.33
CA THR A 110 -15.38 4.05 15.26
C THR A 110 -14.66 2.80 14.75
N PRO A 111 -14.30 1.87 15.62
CA PRO A 111 -13.65 0.64 15.17
C PRO A 111 -14.46 -0.13 14.14
N GLU A 112 -15.77 -0.16 14.26
CA GLU A 112 -16.60 -0.88 13.29
C GLU A 112 -16.53 -0.25 11.92
N ILE A 113 -16.59 1.06 11.85
CA ILE A 113 -16.48 1.77 10.57
C ILE A 113 -15.08 1.59 9.99
N ALA A 114 -14.06 1.68 10.84
CA ALA A 114 -12.68 1.50 10.40
C ALA A 114 -12.45 0.11 9.83
N LYS A 115 -12.97 -0.91 10.49
CA LYS A 115 -12.81 -2.29 10.04
C LYS A 115 -13.46 -2.51 8.68
N LYS A 116 -14.67 -1.98 8.49
CA LYS A 116 -15.35 -2.09 7.21
C LYS A 116 -14.64 -1.32 6.12
N ALA A 117 -14.17 -0.12 6.43
CA ALA A 117 -13.43 0.70 5.47
C ALA A 117 -12.16 0.01 5.02
N MET A 118 -11.42 -0.57 5.97
CA MET A 118 -10.19 -1.29 5.65
C MET A 118 -10.47 -2.57 4.87
N ALA A 119 -11.58 -3.24 5.11
CA ALA A 119 -11.95 -4.40 4.32
C ALA A 119 -12.24 -4.02 2.87
N LEU A 120 -12.90 -2.89 2.64
CA LEU A 120 -13.15 -2.41 1.29
C LEU A 120 -11.86 -2.02 0.60
N ALA A 121 -10.94 -1.40 1.32
CA ALA A 121 -9.63 -1.04 0.77
C ALA A 121 -8.83 -2.31 0.44
N ALA A 122 -8.83 -3.28 1.35
CA ALA A 122 -8.10 -4.52 1.15
C ALA A 122 -8.55 -5.26 -0.11
N ALA A 123 -9.83 -5.19 -0.43
CA ALA A 123 -10.36 -5.83 -1.62
C ALA A 123 -9.78 -5.25 -2.92
N LYS A 124 -9.22 -4.06 -2.87
CA LYS A 124 -8.61 -3.42 -4.04
C LYS A 124 -7.12 -3.72 -4.17
N LEU A 125 -6.53 -4.30 -3.13
CA LEU A 125 -5.10 -4.59 -3.13
C LEU A 125 -4.86 -6.05 -3.52
N GLY A 126 -3.69 -6.30 -4.07
CA GLY A 126 -3.37 -7.66 -4.50
C GLY A 126 -2.68 -8.50 -3.45
N VAL A 127 -2.44 -7.95 -2.26
CA VAL A 127 -1.75 -8.69 -1.20
C VAL A 127 -2.73 -8.95 -0.06
N LYS A 128 -2.54 -10.06 0.61
CA LYS A 128 -3.36 -10.36 1.79
C LYS A 128 -2.98 -9.39 2.90
N SER A 129 -3.97 -8.93 3.62
CA SER A 129 -3.77 -7.94 4.66
C SER A 129 -4.72 -8.18 5.82
N LYS A 130 -4.43 -7.55 6.95
CA LYS A 130 -5.31 -7.62 8.10
C LYS A 130 -5.49 -6.26 8.73
N PHE A 131 -6.62 -6.09 9.39
CA PHE A 131 -6.93 -4.89 10.15
C PHE A 131 -6.15 -4.93 11.45
N VAL A 132 -5.46 -3.86 11.77
CA VAL A 132 -4.70 -3.76 13.02
C VAL A 132 -5.08 -2.48 13.76
N VAL A 133 -4.94 -2.50 15.06
CA VAL A 133 -5.22 -1.37 15.93
C VAL A 133 -3.91 -0.93 16.55
N ARG A 134 -3.77 0.38 16.73
CA ARG A 134 -2.56 0.92 17.34
C ARG A 134 -2.42 0.40 18.76
N GLU A 135 -1.22 -0.10 19.09
CA GLU A 135 -0.95 -0.45 20.43
C GLU A 135 -0.77 0.79 21.22
N GLU A 136 -1.60 0.95 22.25
CA GLU A 136 -1.42 2.04 23.18
C GLU A 136 -0.39 1.64 24.16
N ALA A 137 0.45 2.59 24.48
CA ALA A 137 1.37 2.36 25.55
C ALA A 137 0.53 2.01 26.76
N HIS A 138 0.85 0.93 27.40
CA HIS A 138 0.13 0.55 28.48
C HIS A 138 0.42 1.33 29.59
N THR A 139 -0.11 2.24 29.65
CA THR A 139 0.11 2.93 30.77
C THR A 139 -0.70 2.46 31.67
N ASP A 140 -0.96 1.95 31.77
CA ASP A 140 -1.70 1.60 32.50
C ASP A 140 -1.96 1.45 33.33
N ALA A 141 -1.90 1.65 33.50
CA ALA A 141 -2.14 1.64 34.19
C ALA A 141 -2.98 1.32 34.64
N GLY A 142 -3.19 1.11 34.58
CA GLY A 142 -3.89 0.79 35.16
C GLY A 142 -4.39 0.59 35.27
#